data_2ac17ee549030f07bf5c9c6ce54aba15
#
_entry.id   2ac17ee549030f07bf5c9c6ce54aba15
#
_cell.length_a   1.000
_cell.length_b   1.000
_cell.length_c   1.000
_cell.angle_alpha   90.00
_cell.angle_beta   90.00
_cell.angle_gamma   90.00
#
_symmetry.space_group_name_H-M   'P 1'
#
loop_
_entity.id
_entity.type
_entity.pdbx_description
1 polymer ?
#
loop_
_entity_poly.entity_id
_entity_poly.type
_entity_poly.pdbx_seq_one_letter_code
_entity_poly.pdbx_strand_id
1 'polypeptide(L)'
;MALAKILWVDDEIESLQSQKLFLENKGYEVHTLTNGFDAIDYVKDNPVDVVLMDESMPGITGLETLTKIKEVNQSIPVVLITKNETENLMDDAIGSQISDYLIKPVNPNQVLLSLKKIIDNKRLVSEKTTSAYQQQFRNLFMALNSNPNFNEWMDIYKKLVYWELEMSKADSPEMSEVLQQQKSEANNEFFKYISRHYSEWVKSKKAEAPIMSHTLFQFKVLPHAEKGVPLFFILIDNLRFDQWKAIQPIFAESFRIAEEESFYAILPTA
;
A
#
# COMPACT_ATOMS: atom_id res chain seq x y z
N MET A 1 -25.61 -11.26 -2.19
CA MET A 1 -24.67 -10.13 -2.22
C MET A 1 -24.21 -9.92 -3.65
N ALA A 2 -24.05 -8.68 -4.11
CA ALA A 2 -23.49 -8.40 -5.42
C ALA A 2 -22.02 -8.86 -5.47
N LEU A 3 -21.54 -9.26 -6.66
CA LEU A 3 -20.14 -9.67 -6.85
C LEU A 3 -19.16 -8.50 -6.65
N ALA A 4 -19.54 -7.31 -7.13
CA ALA A 4 -18.83 -6.06 -6.93
C ALA A 4 -19.74 -4.89 -7.30
N LYS A 5 -19.39 -3.68 -6.79
CA LYS A 5 -20.06 -2.41 -7.09
C LYS A 5 -19.26 -1.65 -8.14
N ILE A 6 -19.88 -1.39 -9.27
CA ILE A 6 -19.29 -0.72 -10.42
C ILE A 6 -19.91 0.67 -10.54
N LEU A 7 -19.06 1.68 -10.64
CA LEU A 7 -19.47 3.02 -11.07
C LEU A 7 -19.16 3.19 -12.56
N TRP A 8 -20.19 3.40 -13.39
CA TRP A 8 -20.03 3.65 -14.82
C TRP A 8 -20.36 5.11 -15.14
N VAL A 9 -19.37 5.84 -15.60
CA VAL A 9 -19.45 7.26 -15.92
C VAL A 9 -19.30 7.46 -17.43
N ASP A 10 -20.36 7.92 -18.09
CA ASP A 10 -20.40 8.14 -19.54
C ASP A 10 -21.54 9.12 -19.83
N ASP A 11 -21.30 10.20 -20.57
CA ASP A 11 -22.33 11.19 -20.90
C ASP A 11 -23.42 10.65 -21.82
N GLU A 12 -23.12 9.59 -22.57
CA GLU A 12 -24.06 8.86 -23.42
C GLU A 12 -24.59 7.56 -22.72
N ILE A 13 -24.61 7.49 -21.39
CA ILE A 13 -24.91 6.27 -20.62
C ILE A 13 -26.28 5.62 -20.99
N GLU A 14 -27.24 6.41 -21.46
CA GLU A 14 -28.52 5.88 -21.92
C GLU A 14 -28.39 4.93 -23.11
N SER A 15 -27.38 5.12 -23.95
CA SER A 15 -27.06 4.23 -25.07
C SER A 15 -26.45 2.89 -24.64
N LEU A 16 -25.96 2.82 -23.41
CA LEU A 16 -25.26 1.65 -22.82
C LEU A 16 -26.16 0.78 -21.91
N GLN A 17 -27.48 0.97 -21.93
CA GLN A 17 -28.41 0.23 -21.08
C GLN A 17 -28.33 -1.30 -21.27
N SER A 18 -28.08 -1.77 -22.48
CA SER A 18 -27.91 -3.20 -22.76
C SER A 18 -26.67 -3.79 -22.10
N GLN A 19 -25.58 -3.03 -22.07
CA GLN A 19 -24.32 -3.42 -21.42
C GLN A 19 -24.47 -3.40 -19.90
N LYS A 20 -25.14 -2.36 -19.36
CA LYS A 20 -25.48 -2.26 -17.95
C LYS A 20 -26.30 -3.48 -17.49
N LEU A 21 -27.41 -3.76 -18.17
CA LEU A 21 -28.29 -4.90 -17.86
C LEU A 21 -27.54 -6.24 -17.97
N PHE A 22 -26.62 -6.36 -18.94
CA PHE A 22 -25.79 -7.56 -19.08
C PHE A 22 -24.91 -7.77 -17.84
N LEU A 23 -24.27 -6.72 -17.31
CA LEU A 23 -23.43 -6.78 -16.10
C LEU A 23 -24.28 -7.07 -14.85
N GLU A 24 -25.45 -6.44 -14.73
CA GLU A 24 -26.37 -6.70 -13.61
C GLU A 24 -26.85 -8.17 -13.61
N ASN A 25 -27.14 -8.73 -14.78
CA ASN A 25 -27.46 -10.16 -14.93
C ASN A 25 -26.29 -11.09 -14.60
N LYS A 26 -25.07 -10.59 -14.61
CA LYS A 26 -23.85 -11.32 -14.16
C LYS A 26 -23.61 -11.17 -12.66
N GLY A 27 -24.45 -10.44 -11.94
CA GLY A 27 -24.38 -10.27 -10.49
C GLY A 27 -23.62 -9.05 -10.00
N TYR A 28 -23.26 -8.12 -10.88
CA TYR A 28 -22.68 -6.85 -10.51
C TYR A 28 -23.76 -5.82 -10.13
N GLU A 29 -23.44 -4.92 -9.21
CA GLU A 29 -24.24 -3.74 -8.93
C GLU A 29 -23.67 -2.56 -9.73
N VAL A 30 -24.42 -2.01 -10.68
CA VAL A 30 -23.94 -0.96 -11.59
C VAL A 30 -24.65 0.35 -11.33
N HIS A 31 -23.93 1.29 -10.73
CA HIS A 31 -24.36 2.68 -10.62
C HIS A 31 -23.86 3.49 -11.82
N THR A 32 -24.70 4.38 -12.35
CA THR A 32 -24.37 5.13 -13.57
C THR A 32 -24.46 6.63 -13.34
N LEU A 33 -23.47 7.38 -13.83
CA LEU A 33 -23.40 8.82 -13.80
C LEU A 33 -23.05 9.36 -15.19
N THR A 34 -23.42 10.62 -15.47
CA THR A 34 -23.25 11.25 -16.78
C THR A 34 -22.10 12.25 -16.86
N ASN A 35 -21.41 12.51 -15.76
CA ASN A 35 -20.30 13.46 -15.72
C ASN A 35 -19.26 13.13 -14.64
N GLY A 36 -18.04 13.67 -14.80
CA GLY A 36 -16.93 13.39 -13.92
C GLY A 36 -17.02 14.04 -12.54
N PHE A 37 -17.67 15.20 -12.42
CA PHE A 37 -17.80 15.88 -11.11
C PHE A 37 -18.66 15.06 -10.14
N ASP A 38 -19.81 14.58 -10.61
CA ASP A 38 -20.70 13.71 -9.82
C ASP A 38 -19.99 12.39 -9.45
N ALA A 39 -19.13 11.89 -10.35
CA ALA A 39 -18.35 10.67 -10.08
C ALA A 39 -17.35 10.88 -8.94
N ILE A 40 -16.65 12.01 -8.90
CA ILE A 40 -15.71 12.35 -7.83
C ILE A 40 -16.44 12.46 -6.48
N ASP A 41 -17.59 13.12 -6.46
CA ASP A 41 -18.37 13.25 -5.22
C ASP A 41 -18.99 11.92 -4.79
N TYR A 42 -19.47 11.13 -5.72
CA TYR A 42 -20.02 9.79 -5.42
C TYR A 42 -19.00 8.86 -4.76
N VAL A 43 -17.75 8.85 -5.25
CA VAL A 43 -16.67 7.99 -4.72
C VAL A 43 -16.26 8.38 -3.30
N LYS A 44 -16.44 9.64 -2.88
CA LYS A 44 -16.16 10.08 -1.50
C LYS A 44 -17.10 9.44 -0.48
N ASP A 45 -18.37 9.30 -0.87
CA ASP A 45 -19.44 8.91 0.06
C ASP A 45 -19.88 7.45 -0.09
N ASN A 46 -19.49 6.78 -1.17
CA ASN A 46 -19.95 5.44 -1.50
C ASN A 46 -18.78 4.48 -1.77
N PRO A 47 -18.86 3.22 -1.30
CA PRO A 47 -17.88 2.21 -1.65
C PRO A 47 -18.05 1.79 -3.13
N VAL A 48 -16.96 1.86 -3.89
CA VAL A 48 -16.88 1.46 -5.29
C VAL A 48 -15.70 0.51 -5.47
N ASP A 49 -15.95 -0.63 -6.13
CA ASP A 49 -14.90 -1.64 -6.39
C ASP A 49 -14.14 -1.37 -7.69
N VAL A 50 -14.82 -0.87 -8.72
CA VAL A 50 -14.23 -0.52 -10.03
C VAL A 50 -15.00 0.66 -10.65
N VAL A 51 -14.27 1.59 -11.27
CA VAL A 51 -14.84 2.68 -12.08
C VAL A 51 -14.62 2.38 -13.56
N LEU A 52 -15.70 2.42 -14.35
CA LEU A 52 -15.66 2.49 -15.82
C LEU A 52 -15.85 3.96 -16.21
N MET A 53 -14.88 4.55 -16.89
CA MET A 53 -14.83 5.99 -17.14
C MET A 53 -14.71 6.29 -18.62
N ASP A 54 -15.67 6.97 -19.19
CA ASP A 54 -15.51 7.53 -20.53
C ASP A 54 -14.46 8.66 -20.53
N GLU A 55 -13.62 8.66 -21.55
CA GLU A 55 -12.57 9.67 -21.70
C GLU A 55 -13.16 11.02 -22.16
N SER A 56 -14.12 11.00 -23.07
CA SER A 56 -14.63 12.21 -23.74
C SER A 56 -15.94 12.66 -23.14
N MET A 57 -15.89 13.33 -22.00
CA MET A 57 -17.07 13.87 -21.32
C MET A 57 -17.06 15.41 -21.31
N PRO A 58 -18.24 16.05 -21.33
CA PRO A 58 -18.34 17.50 -21.21
C PRO A 58 -17.92 18.00 -19.82
N GLY A 59 -17.19 19.11 -19.77
CA GLY A 59 -16.81 19.82 -18.55
C GLY A 59 -15.47 19.36 -17.98
N ILE A 60 -15.31 18.09 -17.67
CA ILE A 60 -14.05 17.48 -17.18
C ILE A 60 -13.83 16.15 -17.90
N THR A 61 -12.63 15.95 -18.42
CA THR A 61 -12.26 14.72 -19.13
C THR A 61 -12.19 13.49 -18.19
N GLY A 62 -12.23 12.29 -18.78
CA GLY A 62 -12.05 11.05 -18.02
C GLY A 62 -10.70 10.98 -17.32
N LEU A 63 -9.60 11.42 -17.97
CA LEU A 63 -8.27 11.46 -17.36
C LEU A 63 -8.15 12.44 -16.19
N GLU A 64 -8.72 13.62 -16.32
CA GLU A 64 -8.78 14.60 -15.22
C GLU A 64 -9.63 14.08 -14.06
N THR A 65 -10.75 13.42 -14.37
CA THR A 65 -11.64 12.80 -13.37
C THR A 65 -10.91 11.65 -12.65
N LEU A 66 -10.22 10.80 -13.38
CA LEU A 66 -9.40 9.71 -12.85
C LEU A 66 -8.35 10.25 -11.87
N THR A 67 -7.61 11.28 -12.23
CA THR A 67 -6.61 11.92 -11.36
C THR A 67 -7.23 12.33 -10.02
N LYS A 68 -8.39 13.00 -10.05
CA LYS A 68 -9.11 13.41 -8.85
C LYS A 68 -9.68 12.25 -8.05
N ILE A 69 -10.16 11.19 -8.69
CA ILE A 69 -10.59 9.96 -7.99
C ILE A 69 -9.41 9.31 -7.29
N LYS A 70 -8.22 9.27 -7.91
CA LYS A 70 -7.01 8.74 -7.30
C LYS A 70 -6.50 9.57 -6.12
N GLU A 71 -6.73 10.89 -6.12
CA GLU A 71 -6.47 11.74 -4.95
C GLU A 71 -7.39 11.41 -3.77
N VAL A 72 -8.64 11.03 -4.02
CA VAL A 72 -9.60 10.60 -2.99
C VAL A 72 -9.27 9.20 -2.49
N ASN A 73 -9.02 8.25 -3.40
CA ASN A 73 -8.67 6.87 -3.08
C ASN A 73 -7.82 6.23 -4.19
N GLN A 74 -6.53 6.11 -3.94
CA GLN A 74 -5.56 5.52 -4.89
C GLN A 74 -5.84 4.06 -5.23
N SER A 75 -6.51 3.32 -4.35
CA SER A 75 -6.73 1.88 -4.52
C SER A 75 -7.89 1.52 -5.44
N ILE A 76 -8.77 2.49 -5.81
CA ILE A 76 -9.89 2.23 -6.70
C ILE A 76 -9.37 2.01 -8.13
N PRO A 77 -9.58 0.83 -8.72
CA PRO A 77 -9.22 0.59 -10.10
C PRO A 77 -10.16 1.36 -11.05
N VAL A 78 -9.55 1.98 -12.06
CA VAL A 78 -10.28 2.73 -13.09
C VAL A 78 -9.96 2.14 -14.45
N VAL A 79 -11.00 1.80 -15.21
CA VAL A 79 -10.95 1.37 -16.61
C VAL A 79 -11.36 2.53 -17.48
N LEU A 80 -10.47 3.01 -18.32
CA LEU A 80 -10.76 4.08 -19.25
C LEU A 80 -11.47 3.53 -20.49
N ILE A 81 -12.50 4.19 -20.97
CA ILE A 81 -13.24 3.86 -22.19
C ILE A 81 -13.03 5.02 -23.17
N THR A 82 -12.52 4.75 -24.37
CA THR A 82 -12.15 5.80 -25.34
C THR A 82 -12.54 5.45 -26.76
N LYS A 83 -12.76 6.47 -27.59
CA LYS A 83 -12.98 6.34 -29.04
C LYS A 83 -11.66 6.36 -29.83
N ASN A 84 -10.55 6.79 -29.22
CA ASN A 84 -9.27 7.02 -29.90
C ASN A 84 -8.15 6.09 -29.38
N GLU A 85 -7.40 5.50 -30.29
CA GLU A 85 -6.17 4.73 -30.05
C GLU A 85 -4.91 5.61 -30.25
N THR A 86 -4.91 6.87 -29.83
CA THR A 86 -3.73 7.71 -30.01
C THR A 86 -2.68 7.36 -28.95
N GLU A 87 -1.44 7.18 -29.41
CA GLU A 87 -0.28 6.79 -28.58
C GLU A 87 -0.07 7.75 -27.39
N ASN A 88 -0.26 9.05 -27.59
CA ASN A 88 -0.17 10.06 -26.54
C ASN A 88 -1.20 9.88 -25.40
N LEU A 89 -2.43 9.52 -25.74
CA LEU A 89 -3.49 9.30 -24.76
C LEU A 89 -3.27 8.04 -23.93
N MET A 90 -2.65 7.01 -24.52
CA MET A 90 -2.23 5.80 -23.82
C MET A 90 -1.08 6.09 -22.85
N ASP A 91 -0.09 6.86 -23.23
CA ASP A 91 1.05 7.23 -22.38
C ASP A 91 0.57 8.08 -21.18
N ASP A 92 -0.32 9.06 -21.41
CA ASP A 92 -0.93 9.86 -20.34
C ASP A 92 -1.80 9.00 -19.41
N ALA A 93 -2.55 8.05 -19.95
CA ALA A 93 -3.40 7.14 -19.19
C ALA A 93 -2.56 6.17 -18.34
N ILE A 94 -1.47 5.62 -18.87
CA ILE A 94 -0.51 4.79 -18.12
C ILE A 94 0.16 5.62 -17.02
N GLY A 95 0.59 6.83 -17.31
CA GLY A 95 1.12 7.78 -16.33
C GLY A 95 0.13 8.12 -15.20
N SER A 96 -1.17 8.10 -15.49
CA SER A 96 -2.26 8.35 -14.54
C SER A 96 -2.73 7.12 -13.77
N GLN A 97 -2.02 5.97 -13.87
CA GLN A 97 -2.30 4.72 -13.14
C GLN A 97 -3.68 4.10 -13.45
N ILE A 98 -4.07 4.03 -14.73
CA ILE A 98 -5.24 3.24 -15.13
C ILE A 98 -5.02 1.75 -14.87
N SER A 99 -6.11 1.03 -14.60
CA SER A 99 -6.07 -0.42 -14.39
C SER A 99 -6.25 -1.22 -15.69
N ASP A 100 -6.99 -0.65 -16.63
CA ASP A 100 -7.22 -1.19 -17.97
C ASP A 100 -7.81 -0.10 -18.87
N TYR A 101 -7.87 -0.35 -20.20
CA TYR A 101 -8.59 0.53 -21.14
C TYR A 101 -9.42 -0.29 -22.14
N LEU A 102 -10.51 0.30 -22.61
CA LEU A 102 -11.42 -0.29 -23.59
C LEU A 102 -11.70 0.69 -24.72
N ILE A 103 -11.87 0.17 -25.92
CA ILE A 103 -12.09 1.00 -27.12
C ILE A 103 -13.57 0.90 -27.52
N LYS A 104 -14.20 2.08 -27.76
CA LYS A 104 -15.58 2.12 -28.27
C LYS A 104 -15.61 1.69 -29.75
N PRO A 105 -16.58 0.87 -30.20
CA PRO A 105 -17.80 0.46 -29.48
C PRO A 105 -17.55 -0.64 -28.46
N VAL A 106 -18.04 -0.45 -27.21
CA VAL A 106 -17.73 -1.34 -26.09
C VAL A 106 -18.55 -2.63 -26.20
N ASN A 107 -17.87 -3.75 -26.35
CA ASN A 107 -18.50 -5.07 -26.28
C ASN A 107 -18.73 -5.47 -24.81
N PRO A 108 -19.96 -5.89 -24.41
CA PRO A 108 -20.25 -6.32 -23.04
C PRO A 108 -19.33 -7.41 -22.49
N ASN A 109 -18.86 -8.32 -23.35
CA ASN A 109 -17.93 -9.37 -22.93
C ASN A 109 -16.51 -8.82 -22.67
N GLN A 110 -16.07 -7.79 -23.38
CA GLN A 110 -14.77 -7.14 -23.10
C GLN A 110 -14.81 -6.41 -21.74
N VAL A 111 -15.90 -5.70 -21.44
CA VAL A 111 -16.11 -5.09 -20.11
C VAL A 111 -16.07 -6.17 -19.03
N LEU A 112 -16.83 -7.27 -19.23
CA LEU A 112 -16.85 -8.37 -18.27
C LEU A 112 -15.47 -9.00 -18.04
N LEU A 113 -14.65 -9.17 -19.10
CA LEU A 113 -13.30 -9.71 -18.98
C LEU A 113 -12.37 -8.77 -18.21
N SER A 114 -12.41 -7.46 -18.51
CA SER A 114 -11.64 -6.46 -17.78
C SER A 114 -12.03 -6.42 -16.29
N LEU A 115 -13.32 -6.39 -16.00
CA LEU A 115 -13.82 -6.44 -14.62
C LEU A 115 -13.39 -7.71 -13.88
N LYS A 116 -13.52 -8.88 -14.49
CA LYS A 116 -13.05 -10.13 -13.89
C LYS A 116 -11.56 -10.12 -13.60
N LYS A 117 -10.75 -9.69 -14.56
CA LYS A 117 -9.29 -9.58 -14.39
C LYS A 117 -8.93 -8.70 -13.18
N ILE A 118 -9.59 -7.55 -13.03
CA ILE A 118 -9.33 -6.60 -11.95
C ILE A 118 -9.80 -7.16 -10.60
N ILE A 119 -11.05 -7.64 -10.53
CA ILE A 119 -11.69 -8.12 -9.30
C ILE A 119 -11.07 -9.44 -8.84
N ASP A 120 -10.85 -10.39 -9.75
CA ASP A 120 -10.24 -11.68 -9.41
C ASP A 120 -8.78 -11.52 -8.99
N ASN A 121 -8.01 -10.61 -9.62
CA ASN A 121 -6.65 -10.30 -9.18
C ASN A 121 -6.65 -9.71 -7.75
N LYS A 122 -7.52 -8.75 -7.46
CA LYS A 122 -7.63 -8.16 -6.11
C LYS A 122 -7.98 -9.25 -5.09
N ARG A 123 -8.95 -10.10 -5.39
CA ARG A 123 -9.36 -11.21 -4.52
C ARG A 123 -8.24 -12.24 -4.32
N LEU A 124 -7.58 -12.68 -5.39
CA LEU A 124 -6.48 -13.66 -5.31
C LEU A 124 -5.29 -13.13 -4.52
N VAL A 125 -4.93 -11.84 -4.69
CA VAL A 125 -3.88 -11.19 -3.89
C VAL A 125 -4.28 -11.15 -2.43
N SER A 126 -5.51 -10.76 -2.10
CA SER A 126 -6.02 -10.73 -0.73
C SER A 126 -6.02 -12.12 -0.07
N GLU A 127 -6.56 -13.14 -0.76
CA GLU A 127 -6.56 -14.53 -0.27
C GLU A 127 -5.15 -15.07 -0.04
N LYS A 128 -4.22 -14.80 -0.96
CA LYS A 128 -2.82 -15.21 -0.84
C LYS A 128 -2.13 -14.51 0.33
N THR A 129 -2.32 -13.21 0.49
CA THR A 129 -1.74 -12.42 1.58
C THR A 129 -2.30 -12.89 2.92
N THR A 130 -3.60 -13.10 3.02
CA THR A 130 -4.27 -13.62 4.21
C THR A 130 -3.73 -15.00 4.61
N SER A 131 -3.65 -15.93 3.66
CA SER A 131 -3.12 -17.28 3.89
C SER A 131 -1.65 -17.26 4.32
N ALA A 132 -0.83 -16.44 3.68
CA ALA A 132 0.57 -16.27 4.02
C ALA A 132 0.74 -15.67 5.43
N TYR A 133 -0.08 -14.70 5.80
CA TYR A 133 -0.06 -14.13 7.15
C TYR A 133 -0.49 -15.14 8.20
N GLN A 134 -1.56 -15.91 7.96
CA GLN A 134 -2.00 -16.96 8.88
C GLN A 134 -0.90 -17.98 9.19
N GLN A 135 -0.10 -18.32 8.19
CA GLN A 135 1.09 -19.18 8.38
C GLN A 135 2.16 -18.49 9.23
N GLN A 136 2.42 -17.21 8.99
CA GLN A 136 3.42 -16.42 9.71
C GLN A 136 2.95 -16.00 11.12
N PHE A 137 1.66 -15.86 11.34
CA PHE A 137 1.08 -15.52 12.66
C PHE A 137 1.58 -16.46 13.75
N ARG A 138 1.55 -17.77 13.50
CA ARG A 138 2.04 -18.77 14.45
C ARG A 138 3.53 -18.60 14.75
N ASN A 139 4.33 -18.33 13.73
CA ASN A 139 5.77 -18.14 13.88
C ASN A 139 6.08 -16.88 14.70
N LEU A 140 5.35 -15.79 14.46
CA LEU A 140 5.47 -14.55 15.24
C LEU A 140 5.04 -14.76 16.68
N PHE A 141 3.93 -15.46 16.91
CA PHE A 141 3.47 -15.80 18.26
C PHE A 141 4.50 -16.64 19.03
N MET A 142 5.08 -17.65 18.40
CA MET A 142 6.14 -18.45 19.01
C MET A 142 7.39 -17.60 19.30
N ALA A 143 7.79 -16.73 18.37
CA ALA A 143 8.94 -15.84 18.55
C ALA A 143 8.74 -14.87 19.73
N LEU A 144 7.54 -14.30 19.90
CA LEU A 144 7.21 -13.44 21.04
C LEU A 144 7.36 -14.15 22.39
N ASN A 145 7.01 -15.43 22.44
CA ASN A 145 7.05 -16.24 23.66
C ASN A 145 8.38 -16.95 23.90
N SER A 146 9.37 -16.85 22.99
CA SER A 146 10.67 -17.49 23.12
C SER A 146 11.72 -16.72 23.91
N ASN A 147 11.33 -15.63 24.59
CA ASN A 147 12.22 -14.70 25.27
C ASN A 147 13.30 -14.11 24.33
N PRO A 148 12.89 -13.39 23.29
CA PRO A 148 13.77 -12.94 22.22
C PRO A 148 14.84 -11.97 22.70
N ASN A 149 16.05 -12.10 22.15
CA ASN A 149 17.14 -11.15 22.33
C ASN A 149 16.92 -9.87 21.50
N PHE A 150 17.83 -8.89 21.60
CA PHE A 150 17.65 -7.59 20.93
C PHE A 150 17.64 -7.67 19.40
N ASN A 151 18.34 -8.62 18.78
CA ASN A 151 18.29 -8.81 17.31
C ASN A 151 16.97 -9.47 16.89
N GLU A 152 16.53 -10.45 17.63
CA GLU A 152 15.24 -11.13 17.39
C GLU A 152 14.05 -10.17 17.55
N TRP A 153 14.10 -9.23 18.50
CA TRP A 153 13.10 -8.17 18.62
C TRP A 153 13.06 -7.25 17.40
N MET A 154 14.21 -6.89 16.83
CA MET A 154 14.26 -6.11 15.59
C MET A 154 13.63 -6.88 14.42
N ASP A 155 13.88 -8.18 14.32
CA ASP A 155 13.29 -9.02 13.28
C ASP A 155 11.77 -9.19 13.46
N ILE A 156 11.29 -9.33 14.68
CA ILE A 156 9.86 -9.34 14.99
C ILE A 156 9.21 -8.03 14.54
N TYR A 157 9.80 -6.88 14.91
CA TYR A 157 9.29 -5.56 14.53
C TYR A 157 9.22 -5.40 13.00
N LYS A 158 10.29 -5.75 12.28
CA LYS A 158 10.33 -5.69 10.81
C LYS A 158 9.25 -6.54 10.17
N LYS A 159 9.00 -7.74 10.69
CA LYS A 159 7.94 -8.63 10.20
C LYS A 159 6.55 -8.05 10.45
N LEU A 160 6.31 -7.47 11.62
CA LEU A 160 5.02 -6.82 11.93
C LEU A 160 4.75 -5.64 11.01
N VAL A 161 5.76 -4.79 10.75
CA VAL A 161 5.65 -3.68 9.79
C VAL A 161 5.44 -4.17 8.37
N TYR A 162 6.15 -5.22 7.94
CA TYR A 162 5.94 -5.83 6.62
C TYR A 162 4.48 -6.26 6.44
N TRP A 163 3.92 -6.99 7.41
CA TRP A 163 2.54 -7.46 7.32
C TRP A 163 1.52 -6.32 7.39
N GLU A 164 1.80 -5.25 8.13
CA GLU A 164 0.95 -4.06 8.14
C GLU A 164 0.85 -3.42 6.75
N LEU A 165 1.98 -3.28 6.05
CA LEU A 165 2.01 -2.76 4.69
C LEU A 165 1.33 -3.71 3.68
N GLU A 166 1.53 -5.02 3.80
CA GLU A 166 0.89 -5.99 2.90
C GLU A 166 -0.62 -6.07 3.14
N MET A 167 -1.09 -6.03 4.39
CA MET A 167 -2.52 -6.03 4.72
C MET A 167 -3.21 -4.74 4.26
N SER A 168 -2.54 -3.59 4.33
CA SER A 168 -3.10 -2.33 3.82
C SER A 168 -3.33 -2.37 2.30
N LYS A 169 -2.50 -3.10 1.54
CA LYS A 169 -2.68 -3.31 0.10
C LYS A 169 -3.77 -4.33 -0.22
N ALA A 170 -3.92 -5.34 0.64
CA ALA A 170 -4.84 -6.46 0.44
C ALA A 170 -6.30 -6.13 0.78
N ASP A 171 -6.57 -4.98 1.40
CA ASP A 171 -7.91 -4.52 1.79
C ASP A 171 -8.69 -5.59 2.59
N SER A 172 -8.03 -6.14 3.63
CA SER A 172 -8.58 -7.20 4.49
C SER A 172 -8.77 -6.70 5.92
N PRO A 173 -9.91 -6.09 6.25
CA PRO A 173 -10.17 -5.48 7.57
C PRO A 173 -10.05 -6.47 8.73
N GLU A 174 -10.58 -7.69 8.55
CA GLU A 174 -10.58 -8.73 9.59
C GLU A 174 -9.15 -9.14 9.98
N MET A 175 -8.27 -9.35 8.99
CA MET A 175 -6.88 -9.70 9.25
C MET A 175 -6.06 -8.52 9.78
N SER A 176 -6.41 -7.31 9.39
CA SER A 176 -5.81 -6.09 9.93
C SER A 176 -6.08 -5.95 11.43
N GLU A 177 -7.28 -6.30 11.89
CA GLU A 177 -7.63 -6.30 13.32
C GLU A 177 -6.80 -7.35 14.09
N VAL A 178 -6.68 -8.56 13.55
CA VAL A 178 -5.84 -9.63 14.14
C VAL A 178 -4.37 -9.19 14.22
N LEU A 179 -3.84 -8.54 13.18
CA LEU A 179 -2.47 -8.00 13.19
C LEU A 179 -2.30 -6.89 14.25
N GLN A 180 -3.27 -5.99 14.41
CA GLN A 180 -3.22 -4.95 15.43
C GLN A 180 -3.20 -5.53 16.84
N GLN A 181 -3.95 -6.58 17.09
CA GLN A 181 -3.92 -7.29 18.37
C GLN A 181 -2.53 -7.91 18.61
N GLN A 182 -1.93 -8.57 17.62
CA GLN A 182 -0.59 -9.13 17.71
C GLN A 182 0.49 -8.04 17.93
N LYS A 183 0.36 -6.87 17.27
CA LYS A 183 1.23 -5.72 17.52
C LYS A 183 1.13 -5.19 18.96
N SER A 184 -0.08 -5.13 19.49
CA SER A 184 -0.32 -4.71 20.88
C SER A 184 0.34 -5.68 21.87
N GLU A 185 0.22 -6.99 21.65
CA GLU A 185 0.90 -8.01 22.45
C GLU A 185 2.42 -7.87 22.35
N ALA A 186 2.95 -7.72 21.14
CA ALA A 186 4.39 -7.51 20.91
C ALA A 186 4.91 -6.26 21.63
N ASN A 187 4.18 -5.16 21.59
CA ASN A 187 4.54 -3.94 22.30
C ASN A 187 4.59 -4.14 23.84
N ASN A 188 3.63 -4.88 24.39
CA ASN A 188 3.60 -5.18 25.83
C ASN A 188 4.79 -6.04 26.27
N GLU A 189 5.13 -7.08 25.50
CA GLU A 189 6.28 -7.94 25.78
C GLU A 189 7.61 -7.20 25.57
N PHE A 190 7.71 -6.39 24.51
CA PHE A 190 8.88 -5.56 24.27
C PHE A 190 9.09 -4.52 25.37
N PHE A 191 8.02 -3.90 25.90
CA PHE A 191 8.11 -3.01 27.05
C PHE A 191 8.72 -3.71 28.27
N LYS A 192 8.30 -4.94 28.57
CA LYS A 192 8.88 -5.73 29.68
C LYS A 192 10.36 -6.03 29.43
N TYR A 193 10.73 -6.35 28.18
CA TYR A 193 12.10 -6.60 27.78
C TYR A 193 12.98 -5.35 27.95
N ILE A 194 12.54 -4.21 27.39
CA ILE A 194 13.26 -2.93 27.51
C ILE A 194 13.41 -2.50 28.97
N SER A 195 12.35 -2.62 29.78
CA SER A 195 12.40 -2.24 31.19
C SER A 195 13.47 -2.99 32.00
N ARG A 196 13.83 -4.20 31.58
CA ARG A 196 14.88 -5.01 32.23
C ARG A 196 16.29 -4.66 31.76
N HIS A 197 16.48 -4.32 30.51
CA HIS A 197 17.80 -4.24 29.86
C HIS A 197 18.28 -2.81 29.57
N TYR A 198 17.35 -1.84 29.39
CA TYR A 198 17.68 -0.51 28.91
C TYR A 198 18.72 0.23 29.75
N SER A 199 18.57 0.20 31.08
CA SER A 199 19.50 0.91 31.97
C SER A 199 20.94 0.37 31.93
N GLU A 200 21.09 -0.93 31.64
CA GLU A 200 22.40 -1.55 31.42
C GLU A 200 22.99 -1.14 30.08
N TRP A 201 22.20 -1.13 29.01
CA TRP A 201 22.66 -0.75 27.69
C TRP A 201 23.18 0.68 27.63
N VAL A 202 22.46 1.63 28.25
CA VAL A 202 22.88 3.04 28.27
C VAL A 202 24.16 3.26 29.08
N LYS A 203 24.37 2.48 30.14
CA LYS A 203 25.54 2.60 31.00
C LYS A 203 26.72 1.77 30.52
N SER A 204 26.50 0.76 29.72
CA SER A 204 27.50 -0.20 29.28
C SER A 204 28.34 0.36 28.16
N LYS A 205 29.66 0.32 28.35
CA LYS A 205 30.65 0.50 27.27
C LYS A 205 31.05 -0.85 26.63
N LYS A 206 30.36 -1.93 26.95
CA LYS A 206 30.70 -3.30 26.53
C LYS A 206 30.13 -3.65 25.17
N ALA A 207 30.81 -4.55 24.44
CA ALA A 207 30.39 -5.10 23.16
C ALA A 207 29.08 -5.90 23.19
N GLU A 208 28.55 -6.18 24.37
CA GLU A 208 27.31 -6.94 24.57
C GLU A 208 26.04 -6.09 24.50
N ALA A 209 26.17 -4.75 24.50
CA ALA A 209 25.03 -3.84 24.33
C ALA A 209 24.75 -3.59 22.84
N PRO A 210 23.49 -3.43 22.42
CA PRO A 210 23.18 -3.06 21.05
C PRO A 210 23.75 -1.68 20.73
N ILE A 211 24.10 -1.45 19.45
CA ILE A 211 24.41 -0.10 18.98
C ILE A 211 23.11 0.72 19.07
N MET A 212 23.20 1.84 19.77
CA MET A 212 22.08 2.76 19.98
C MET A 212 22.34 4.11 19.33
N SER A 213 21.35 4.96 19.21
CA SER A 213 21.45 6.25 18.52
C SER A 213 22.64 7.13 18.99
N HIS A 214 22.97 7.12 20.28
CA HIS A 214 24.10 7.89 20.82
C HIS A 214 25.49 7.31 20.49
N THR A 215 25.58 6.03 20.13
CA THR A 215 26.82 5.36 19.76
C THR A 215 26.92 5.09 18.26
N LEU A 216 25.82 5.27 17.53
CA LEU A 216 25.71 4.98 16.10
C LEU A 216 26.78 5.69 15.27
N PHE A 217 26.98 7.00 15.51
CA PHE A 217 27.94 7.79 14.75
C PHE A 217 29.35 7.22 14.88
N GLN A 218 29.75 6.89 16.11
CA GLN A 218 31.08 6.35 16.39
C GLN A 218 31.31 5.00 15.70
N PHE A 219 30.32 4.10 15.75
CA PHE A 219 30.52 2.72 15.27
C PHE A 219 30.18 2.51 13.80
N LYS A 220 29.29 3.34 13.24
CA LYS A 220 28.79 3.13 11.88
C LYS A 220 29.17 4.25 10.91
N VAL A 221 29.26 5.49 11.33
CA VAL A 221 29.57 6.61 10.41
C VAL A 221 31.07 6.91 10.35
N LEU A 222 31.72 7.05 11.50
CA LEU A 222 33.13 7.40 11.59
C LEU A 222 34.06 6.46 10.79
N PRO A 223 33.91 5.14 10.84
CA PRO A 223 34.75 4.22 10.06
C PRO A 223 34.64 4.40 8.54
N HIS A 224 33.52 4.94 8.05
CA HIS A 224 33.39 5.28 6.63
C HIS A 224 34.07 6.60 6.30
N ALA A 225 34.00 7.60 7.18
CA ALA A 225 34.68 8.87 7.01
C ALA A 225 36.21 8.71 6.99
N GLU A 226 36.77 7.80 7.78
CA GLU A 226 38.20 7.52 7.86
C GLU A 226 38.76 6.89 6.57
N LYS A 227 37.96 6.38 5.67
CA LYS A 227 38.39 5.83 4.38
C LYS A 227 38.79 6.91 3.37
N GLY A 228 38.65 8.21 3.68
CA GLY A 228 39.04 9.32 2.81
C GLY A 228 38.16 9.51 1.58
N VAL A 229 36.96 8.87 1.55
CA VAL A 229 35.96 9.04 0.50
C VAL A 229 34.94 10.10 0.95
N PRO A 230 34.48 11.00 0.05
CA PRO A 230 33.43 11.96 0.41
C PRO A 230 32.19 11.26 0.98
N LEU A 231 31.76 11.71 2.16
CA LEU A 231 30.63 11.16 2.88
C LEU A 231 29.57 12.24 3.11
N PHE A 232 28.33 11.98 2.71
CA PHE A 232 27.17 12.80 3.06
C PHE A 232 26.37 12.07 4.13
N PHE A 233 26.26 12.66 5.31
CA PHE A 233 25.43 12.14 6.39
C PHE A 233 24.09 12.89 6.41
N ILE A 234 23.00 12.18 6.09
CA ILE A 234 21.66 12.75 6.05
C ILE A 234 20.86 12.16 7.22
N LEU A 235 20.45 13.01 8.15
CA LEU A 235 19.58 12.63 9.26
C LEU A 235 18.16 13.09 8.94
N ILE A 236 17.22 12.16 8.92
CA ILE A 236 15.79 12.44 8.78
C ILE A 236 15.11 12.10 10.09
N ASP A 237 14.65 13.14 10.80
CA ASP A 237 13.95 13.01 12.06
C ASP A 237 12.49 12.57 11.84
N ASN A 238 11.93 11.84 12.80
CA ASN A 238 10.55 11.36 12.80
C ASN A 238 10.13 10.48 11.61
N LEU A 239 11.07 9.99 10.79
CA LEU A 239 10.77 9.03 9.73
C LEU A 239 10.59 7.64 10.34
N ARG A 240 9.37 7.11 10.31
CA ARG A 240 9.09 5.76 10.78
C ARG A 240 9.54 4.71 9.76
N PHE A 241 9.79 3.49 10.23
CA PHE A 241 10.26 2.39 9.39
C PHE A 241 9.24 1.98 8.30
N ASP A 242 7.93 2.03 8.61
CA ASP A 242 6.87 1.80 7.64
C ASP A 242 6.86 2.87 6.52
N GLN A 243 7.05 4.14 6.88
CA GLN A 243 7.18 5.23 5.92
C GLN A 243 8.44 5.06 5.05
N TRP A 244 9.58 4.68 5.65
CA TRP A 244 10.78 4.36 4.90
C TRP A 244 10.51 3.25 3.88
N LYS A 245 9.86 2.15 4.29
CA LYS A 245 9.53 1.04 3.39
C LYS A 245 8.57 1.42 2.27
N ALA A 246 7.69 2.38 2.50
CA ALA A 246 6.79 2.90 1.46
C ALA A 246 7.54 3.75 0.41
N ILE A 247 8.52 4.58 0.82
CA ILE A 247 9.28 5.46 -0.09
C ILE A 247 10.53 4.79 -0.66
N GLN A 248 11.00 3.70 -0.09
CA GLN A 248 12.24 3.00 -0.49
C GLN A 248 12.28 2.63 -1.98
N PRO A 249 11.20 2.13 -2.62
CA PRO A 249 11.18 1.85 -4.06
C PRO A 249 11.45 3.09 -4.90
N ILE A 250 10.82 4.22 -4.56
CA ILE A 250 11.00 5.51 -5.25
C ILE A 250 12.45 6.00 -5.10
N PHE A 251 13.01 5.88 -3.90
CA PHE A 251 14.40 6.24 -3.65
C PHE A 251 15.38 5.37 -4.46
N ALA A 252 15.06 4.08 -4.62
CA ALA A 252 15.87 3.13 -5.37
C ALA A 252 15.94 3.39 -6.89
N GLU A 253 15.02 4.19 -7.44
CA GLU A 253 15.07 4.62 -8.85
C GLU A 253 16.28 5.53 -9.13
N SER A 254 16.70 6.33 -8.15
CA SER A 254 17.80 7.28 -8.27
C SER A 254 19.08 6.89 -7.53
N PHE A 255 18.97 6.03 -6.51
CA PHE A 255 20.08 5.67 -5.63
C PHE A 255 20.18 4.16 -5.42
N ARG A 256 21.41 3.66 -5.41
CA ARG A 256 21.67 2.27 -5.04
C ARG A 256 21.78 2.16 -3.53
N ILE A 257 20.88 1.43 -2.90
CA ILE A 257 20.98 1.06 -1.48
C ILE A 257 22.02 -0.08 -1.38
N ALA A 258 23.15 0.21 -0.76
CA ALA A 258 24.21 -0.77 -0.57
C ALA A 258 23.95 -1.67 0.65
N GLU A 259 23.46 -1.08 1.74
CA GLU A 259 23.20 -1.78 3.00
C GLU A 259 22.05 -1.10 3.76
N GLU A 260 21.25 -1.88 4.46
CA GLU A 260 20.20 -1.42 5.34
C GLU A 260 20.32 -2.11 6.70
N GLU A 261 20.55 -1.32 7.73
CA GLU A 261 20.65 -1.79 9.10
C GLU A 261 19.62 -1.09 10.01
N SER A 262 19.26 -1.74 11.09
CA SER A 262 18.36 -1.17 12.10
C SER A 262 19.06 -1.13 13.45
N PHE A 263 18.83 -0.06 14.21
CA PHE A 263 19.46 0.16 15.50
C PHE A 263 18.42 0.65 16.51
N TYR A 264 18.73 0.45 17.80
CA TYR A 264 17.89 0.98 18.86
C TYR A 264 18.12 2.49 19.04
N ALA A 265 17.05 3.21 19.28
CA ALA A 265 17.14 4.61 19.71
C ALA A 265 17.22 4.71 21.23
N ILE A 266 17.82 5.82 21.73
CA ILE A 266 17.62 6.22 23.10
C ILE A 266 16.15 6.57 23.27
N LEU A 267 15.53 6.09 24.36
CA LEU A 267 14.16 6.47 24.69
C LEU A 267 14.11 7.98 24.88
N PRO A 268 13.09 8.67 24.36
CA PRO A 268 12.95 10.10 24.57
C PRO A 268 12.85 10.36 26.07
N THR A 269 13.66 11.28 26.53
CA THR A 269 13.47 11.86 27.86
C THR A 269 12.23 12.75 27.80
N ALA A 270 11.28 12.49 28.67
CA ALA A 270 10.08 13.32 28.78
C ALA A 270 10.46 14.73 29.26
#